data_4beda5e80dcaf03c6349603036e92b9e
#
_entry.id   4beda5e80dcaf03c6349603036e92b9e
#
_cell.length_a   1.000
_cell.length_b   1.000
_cell.length_c   1.000
_cell.angle_alpha   90.00
_cell.angle_beta   90.00
_cell.angle_gamma   90.00
#
_symmetry.space_group_name_H-M   'P 1'
#
loop_
_entity.id
_entity.type
_entity.pdbx_description
1 polymer ?
#
loop_
_entity_poly.entity_id
_entity_poly.type
_entity_poly.pdbx_seq_one_letter_code
_entity_poly.pdbx_strand_id
1 'polypeptide(L)'
;MALPPNSETERGLYLRNLFYNTSPVDVFTKWPKLTAEDQALVGRVINIYSFIEINLRRLVESWEDAALLPKGRIKDLPLGKVEELAQTVLPWPEHNLNALKRMAALRTFRNLVAHFGMLRFPDDDAFLFIAKSEADYKKQTGDESAEDAMLIAVLDGPILPGVVVELEGLLMWLATVTAQILKQKADAKAVPKPN
;
A
#
# COMPACT_ATOMS: atom_id res chain seq x y z
N MET A 1 2.74 8.94 0.86
CA MET A 1 2.70 9.33 -0.55
C MET A 1 1.29 9.00 -1.00
N ALA A 2 0.43 10.01 -1.04
CA ALA A 2 -0.70 9.93 -1.94
C ALA A 2 -0.14 9.47 -3.29
N LEU A 3 -0.94 8.82 -4.13
CA LEU A 3 -0.60 8.68 -5.53
C LEU A 3 0.05 9.98 -5.97
N PRO A 4 1.07 9.92 -6.83
CA PRO A 4 1.55 11.15 -7.41
C PRO A 4 0.31 11.91 -7.86
N PRO A 5 0.11 13.13 -7.37
CA PRO A 5 -1.02 13.93 -7.80
C PRO A 5 -0.98 13.84 -9.31
N ASN A 6 -2.10 13.54 -9.92
CA ASN A 6 -2.28 13.47 -11.36
C ASN A 6 -1.32 14.45 -11.95
N SER A 7 -0.18 13.94 -12.39
CA SER A 7 1.05 14.69 -12.39
C SER A 7 0.79 16.02 -13.06
N GLU A 8 1.19 17.12 -12.45
CA GLU A 8 1.26 18.43 -13.08
C GLU A 8 2.19 18.43 -14.30
N THR A 9 2.71 17.24 -14.64
CA THR A 9 3.49 17.00 -15.84
C THR A 9 2.60 17.18 -17.07
N GLU A 10 3.17 17.72 -18.12
CA GLU A 10 2.51 17.90 -19.42
C GLU A 10 1.83 16.61 -19.91
N ARG A 11 2.50 15.44 -19.73
CA ARG A 11 1.95 14.13 -20.04
C ARG A 11 0.75 13.76 -19.15
N GLY A 12 0.81 14.03 -17.86
CA GLY A 12 -0.31 13.77 -16.94
C GLY A 12 -1.54 14.60 -17.29
N LEU A 13 -1.34 15.87 -17.63
CA LEU A 13 -2.41 16.75 -18.11
C LEU A 13 -3.01 16.26 -19.44
N TYR A 14 -2.17 15.83 -20.37
CA TYR A 14 -2.61 15.22 -21.63
C TYR A 14 -3.51 14.00 -21.40
N LEU A 15 -3.07 13.04 -20.59
CA LEU A 15 -3.82 11.81 -20.30
C LEU A 15 -5.15 12.11 -19.60
N ARG A 16 -5.17 13.05 -18.65
CA ARG A 16 -6.42 13.52 -18.03
C ARG A 16 -7.37 14.13 -19.05
N ASN A 17 -6.88 15.00 -19.91
CA ASN A 17 -7.69 15.61 -20.97
C ASN A 17 -8.21 14.56 -21.93
N LEU A 18 -7.41 13.58 -22.31
CA LEU A 18 -7.84 12.46 -23.16
C LEU A 18 -9.02 11.72 -22.51
N PHE A 19 -8.95 11.42 -21.22
CA PHE A 19 -10.05 10.76 -20.52
C PHE A 19 -11.31 11.63 -20.49
N TYR A 20 -11.21 12.89 -20.06
CA TYR A 20 -12.38 13.79 -19.94
C TYR A 20 -13.04 14.12 -21.29
N ASN A 21 -12.29 14.08 -22.39
CA ASN A 21 -12.80 14.30 -23.74
C ASN A 21 -13.30 13.01 -24.42
N THR A 22 -13.15 11.84 -23.78
CA THR A 22 -13.65 10.56 -24.28
C THR A 22 -15.00 10.24 -23.63
N SER A 23 -15.99 9.80 -24.41
CA SER A 23 -17.28 9.42 -23.81
C SER A 23 -17.09 8.25 -22.83
N PRO A 24 -17.83 8.20 -21.72
CA PRO A 24 -17.76 7.08 -20.78
C PRO A 24 -17.99 5.72 -21.45
N VAL A 25 -18.89 5.64 -22.41
CA VAL A 25 -19.14 4.41 -23.17
C VAL A 25 -17.89 3.98 -23.93
N ASP A 26 -17.19 4.91 -24.57
CA ASP A 26 -15.97 4.61 -25.32
C ASP A 26 -14.83 4.20 -24.42
N VAL A 27 -14.68 4.84 -23.24
CA VAL A 27 -13.69 4.42 -22.24
C VAL A 27 -13.90 2.95 -21.86
N PHE A 28 -15.12 2.54 -21.54
CA PHE A 28 -15.38 1.17 -21.07
C PHE A 28 -15.43 0.13 -22.19
N THR A 29 -15.72 0.52 -23.43
CA THR A 29 -15.88 -0.43 -24.56
C THR A 29 -14.69 -0.49 -25.52
N LYS A 30 -13.97 0.62 -25.68
CA LYS A 30 -12.89 0.73 -26.68
C LYS A 30 -11.49 0.78 -26.07
N TRP A 31 -11.34 1.25 -24.82
CA TRP A 31 -10.02 1.34 -24.20
C TRP A 31 -9.48 -0.04 -23.82
N PRO A 32 -8.15 -0.21 -23.92
CA PRO A 32 -7.52 -1.48 -23.60
C PRO A 32 -7.80 -1.90 -22.15
N LYS A 33 -8.14 -3.17 -22.00
CA LYS A 33 -8.23 -3.80 -20.68
C LYS A 33 -6.84 -4.15 -20.17
N LEU A 34 -6.73 -4.43 -18.89
CA LEU A 34 -5.51 -4.97 -18.29
C LEU A 34 -5.11 -6.26 -18.98
N THR A 35 -3.85 -6.37 -19.33
CA THR A 35 -3.25 -7.62 -19.80
C THR A 35 -3.19 -8.66 -18.66
N ALA A 36 -2.91 -9.91 -18.99
CA ALA A 36 -2.69 -10.95 -18.00
C ALA A 36 -1.49 -10.61 -17.10
N GLU A 37 -0.45 -9.97 -17.64
CA GLU A 37 0.71 -9.51 -16.90
C GLU A 37 0.34 -8.39 -15.91
N ASP A 38 -0.43 -7.40 -16.33
CA ASP A 38 -0.93 -6.35 -15.44
C ASP A 38 -1.73 -6.92 -14.28
N GLN A 39 -2.65 -7.84 -14.59
CA GLN A 39 -3.47 -8.51 -13.58
C GLN A 39 -2.61 -9.32 -12.60
N ALA A 40 -1.56 -9.98 -13.09
CA ALA A 40 -0.61 -10.69 -12.25
C ALA A 40 0.16 -9.72 -11.33
N LEU A 41 0.60 -8.56 -11.83
CA LEU A 41 1.27 -7.53 -11.02
C LEU A 41 0.34 -6.96 -9.94
N VAL A 42 -0.91 -6.64 -10.29
CA VAL A 42 -1.93 -6.20 -9.31
C VAL A 42 -2.14 -7.26 -8.24
N GLY A 43 -2.32 -8.52 -8.64
CA GLY A 43 -2.45 -9.65 -7.71
C GLY A 43 -1.23 -9.80 -6.78
N ARG A 44 -0.02 -9.62 -7.31
CA ARG A 44 1.22 -9.64 -6.51
C ARG A 44 1.26 -8.51 -5.48
N VAL A 45 0.92 -7.28 -5.85
CA VAL A 45 0.85 -6.14 -4.91
C VAL A 45 -0.07 -6.47 -3.74
N ILE A 46 -1.29 -6.94 -4.03
CA ILE A 46 -2.28 -7.27 -3.00
C ILE A 46 -1.78 -8.40 -2.10
N ASN A 47 -1.23 -9.47 -2.69
CA ASN A 47 -0.76 -10.64 -1.96
C ASN A 47 0.45 -10.31 -1.08
N ILE A 48 1.47 -9.64 -1.62
CA ILE A 48 2.67 -9.26 -0.86
C ILE A 48 2.28 -8.36 0.32
N TYR A 49 1.40 -7.38 0.09
CA TYR A 49 0.96 -6.48 1.15
C TYR A 49 0.16 -7.21 2.24
N SER A 50 -0.58 -8.25 1.90
CA SER A 50 -1.25 -9.11 2.88
C SER A 50 -0.24 -9.82 3.80
N PHE A 51 0.88 -10.29 3.27
CA PHE A 51 1.97 -10.85 4.09
C PHE A 51 2.70 -9.78 4.92
N ILE A 52 2.86 -8.56 4.40
CA ILE A 52 3.37 -7.41 5.18
C ILE A 52 2.44 -7.16 6.38
N GLU A 53 1.13 -7.11 6.18
CA GLU A 53 0.15 -6.94 7.25
C GLU A 53 0.28 -8.02 8.34
N ILE A 54 0.37 -9.29 7.94
CA ILE A 54 0.53 -10.41 8.87
C ILE A 54 1.81 -10.23 9.72
N ASN A 55 2.93 -9.88 9.09
CA ASN A 55 4.20 -9.70 9.81
C ASN A 55 4.19 -8.46 10.70
N LEU A 56 3.57 -7.35 10.28
CA LEU A 56 3.39 -6.17 11.12
C LEU A 56 2.57 -6.48 12.38
N ARG A 57 1.46 -7.21 12.23
CA ARG A 57 0.65 -7.64 13.38
C ARG A 57 1.45 -8.52 14.33
N ARG A 58 2.16 -9.53 13.82
CA ARG A 58 3.03 -10.39 14.62
C ARG A 58 4.14 -9.61 15.35
N LEU A 59 4.73 -8.63 14.65
CA LEU A 59 5.71 -7.74 15.22
C LEU A 59 5.12 -6.99 16.43
N VAL A 60 3.99 -6.32 16.25
CA VAL A 60 3.34 -5.52 17.30
C VAL A 60 2.82 -6.42 18.44
N GLU A 61 2.18 -7.55 18.15
CA GLU A 61 1.76 -8.55 19.15
C GLU A 61 2.92 -9.04 20.01
N SER A 62 4.10 -9.18 19.42
CA SER A 62 5.28 -9.57 20.18
C SER A 62 5.64 -8.60 21.32
N TRP A 63 5.12 -7.38 21.32
CA TRP A 63 5.35 -6.34 22.33
C TRP A 63 4.21 -6.19 23.33
N GLU A 64 3.02 -6.74 23.08
CA GLU A 64 1.94 -6.79 24.08
C GLU A 64 2.40 -7.49 25.36
N ASP A 65 3.13 -8.59 25.25
CA ASP A 65 3.67 -9.36 26.37
C ASP A 65 4.66 -8.55 27.25
N ALA A 66 5.23 -7.48 26.70
CA ALA A 66 6.23 -6.67 27.41
C ALA A 66 5.64 -5.52 28.23
N ALA A 67 4.32 -5.46 28.41
CA ALA A 67 3.58 -4.38 29.07
C ALA A 67 3.79 -2.98 28.44
N LEU A 68 4.34 -2.92 27.21
CA LEU A 68 4.59 -1.67 26.48
C LEU A 68 3.37 -1.21 25.69
N LEU A 69 2.39 -2.09 25.49
CA LEU A 69 1.15 -1.78 24.77
C LEU A 69 -0.06 -2.05 25.66
N PRO A 70 -1.16 -1.29 25.50
CA PRO A 70 -2.42 -1.61 26.16
C PRO A 70 -2.80 -3.06 25.81
N LYS A 71 -3.12 -3.86 26.82
CA LYS A 71 -3.69 -5.20 26.61
C LYS A 71 -4.97 -5.06 25.80
N GLY A 72 -4.91 -5.29 24.54
CA GLY A 72 -6.03 -5.15 23.63
C GLY A 72 -5.74 -5.85 22.33
N ARG A 73 -6.75 -6.26 21.68
CA ARG A 73 -6.82 -7.09 20.50
C ARG A 73 -6.16 -6.43 19.28
N ILE A 74 -4.84 -6.47 19.18
CA ILE A 74 -4.09 -5.94 18.01
C ILE A 74 -4.64 -6.52 16.71
N LYS A 75 -5.12 -7.76 16.73
CA LYS A 75 -5.77 -8.40 15.58
C LYS A 75 -7.01 -7.63 15.08
N ASP A 76 -7.70 -6.90 15.95
CA ASP A 76 -8.93 -6.18 15.64
C ASP A 76 -8.66 -4.70 15.27
N LEU A 77 -7.41 -4.24 15.40
CA LEU A 77 -7.05 -2.87 15.05
C LEU A 77 -7.04 -2.65 13.53
N PRO A 78 -7.50 -1.48 13.05
CA PRO A 78 -7.26 -1.07 11.66
C PRO A 78 -5.76 -1.11 11.32
N LEU A 79 -5.42 -1.54 10.11
CA LEU A 79 -4.01 -1.68 9.71
C LEU A 79 -3.19 -0.41 9.89
N GLY A 80 -3.75 0.77 9.58
CA GLY A 80 -3.06 2.04 9.81
C GLY A 80 -2.66 2.27 11.27
N LYS A 81 -3.44 1.75 12.23
CA LYS A 81 -3.09 1.81 13.65
C LYS A 81 -1.97 0.83 14.01
N VAL A 82 -1.97 -0.34 13.38
CA VAL A 82 -0.88 -1.32 13.54
C VAL A 82 0.43 -0.76 12.98
N GLU A 83 0.40 -0.08 11.83
CA GLU A 83 1.55 0.59 11.24
C GLU A 83 2.11 1.70 12.14
N GLU A 84 1.23 2.52 12.74
CA GLU A 84 1.62 3.55 13.72
C GLU A 84 2.29 2.92 14.94
N LEU A 85 1.69 1.89 15.51
CA LEU A 85 2.26 1.16 16.64
C LEU A 85 3.61 0.55 16.28
N ALA A 86 3.74 -0.11 15.13
CA ALA A 86 5.01 -0.67 14.68
C ALA A 86 6.13 0.37 14.60
N GLN A 87 5.82 1.62 14.24
CA GLN A 87 6.78 2.71 14.16
C GLN A 87 7.18 3.29 15.54
N THR A 88 6.32 3.18 16.55
CA THR A 88 6.48 3.86 17.84
C THR A 88 6.89 2.93 18.99
N VAL A 89 6.68 1.62 18.86
CA VAL A 89 6.90 0.63 19.93
C VAL A 89 8.37 0.42 20.28
N LEU A 90 9.26 0.69 19.33
CA LEU A 90 10.70 0.50 19.49
C LEU A 90 11.49 1.75 19.13
N PRO A 91 12.63 1.95 19.79
CA PRO A 91 13.65 2.88 19.31
C PRO A 91 14.34 2.31 18.08
N TRP A 92 13.63 2.34 16.94
CA TRP A 92 14.18 1.84 15.69
C TRP A 92 15.38 2.64 15.22
N PRO A 93 16.44 2.00 14.70
CA PRO A 93 17.40 2.67 13.84
C PRO A 93 16.68 3.38 12.69
N GLU A 94 17.21 4.52 12.25
CA GLU A 94 16.56 5.37 11.25
C GLU A 94 16.17 4.61 9.96
N HIS A 95 17.05 3.73 9.47
CA HIS A 95 16.77 2.94 8.27
C HIS A 95 15.56 2.00 8.44
N ASN A 96 15.38 1.41 9.64
CA ASN A 96 14.22 0.56 9.93
C ASN A 96 12.94 1.38 10.03
N LEU A 97 13.00 2.55 10.66
CA LEU A 97 11.87 3.46 10.75
C LEU A 97 11.46 3.95 9.34
N ASN A 98 12.43 4.23 8.46
CA ASN A 98 12.15 4.62 7.08
C ASN A 98 11.48 3.49 6.29
N ALA A 99 11.89 2.23 6.48
CA ALA A 99 11.23 1.07 5.87
C ALA A 99 9.76 0.95 6.34
N LEU A 100 9.48 1.10 7.65
CA LEU A 100 8.11 1.07 8.17
C LEU A 100 7.25 2.22 7.63
N LYS A 101 7.80 3.44 7.56
CA LYS A 101 7.11 4.60 6.96
C LYS A 101 6.82 4.35 5.47
N ARG A 102 7.75 3.73 4.76
CA ARG A 102 7.56 3.41 3.34
C ARG A 102 6.47 2.36 3.13
N MET A 103 6.37 1.34 3.98
CA MET A 103 5.26 0.38 3.96
C MET A 103 3.91 1.08 4.15
N ALA A 104 3.80 1.97 5.14
CA ALA A 104 2.58 2.73 5.39
C ALA A 104 2.18 3.60 4.18
N ALA A 105 3.15 4.21 3.48
CA ALA A 105 2.90 4.94 2.26
C ALA A 105 2.39 4.03 1.12
N LEU A 106 2.97 2.83 0.96
CA LEU A 106 2.56 1.87 -0.07
C LEU A 106 1.21 1.22 0.20
N ARG A 107 0.68 1.28 1.44
CA ARG A 107 -0.70 0.89 1.74
C ARG A 107 -1.72 1.65 0.90
N THR A 108 -1.50 2.95 0.71
CA THR A 108 -2.38 3.76 -0.15
C THR A 108 -2.38 3.23 -1.59
N PHE A 109 -1.22 2.88 -2.13
CA PHE A 109 -1.12 2.28 -3.45
C PHE A 109 -1.82 0.91 -3.53
N ARG A 110 -1.60 0.01 -2.55
CA ARG A 110 -2.32 -1.27 -2.45
C ARG A 110 -3.83 -1.07 -2.43
N ASN A 111 -4.32 -0.12 -1.65
CA ASN A 111 -5.74 0.17 -1.58
C ASN A 111 -6.30 0.67 -2.92
N LEU A 112 -5.51 1.48 -3.64
CA LEU A 112 -5.88 1.93 -4.98
C LEU A 112 -6.10 0.74 -5.92
N VAL A 113 -5.11 -0.12 -6.08
CA VAL A 113 -5.19 -1.27 -7.01
C VAL A 113 -6.24 -2.29 -6.57
N ALA A 114 -6.60 -2.34 -5.28
CA ALA A 114 -7.60 -3.28 -4.76
C ALA A 114 -9.05 -2.77 -4.90
N HIS A 115 -9.25 -1.47 -4.91
CA HIS A 115 -10.60 -0.89 -4.79
C HIS A 115 -11.05 -0.09 -6.01
N PHE A 116 -10.15 0.38 -6.86
CA PHE A 116 -10.48 1.17 -8.03
C PHE A 116 -10.60 0.30 -9.28
N GLY A 117 -11.47 0.71 -10.20
CA GLY A 117 -11.46 0.18 -11.56
C GLY A 117 -10.17 0.58 -12.25
N MET A 118 -9.56 -0.33 -13.01
CA MET A 118 -8.28 -0.11 -13.65
C MET A 118 -8.35 -0.45 -15.12
N LEU A 119 -7.88 0.44 -15.98
CA LEU A 119 -7.78 0.28 -17.44
C LEU A 119 -6.40 0.76 -17.90
N ARG A 120 -6.02 0.39 -19.13
CA ARG A 120 -4.89 1.02 -19.81
C ARG A 120 -5.34 2.20 -20.65
N PHE A 121 -4.48 3.21 -20.78
CA PHE A 121 -4.67 4.23 -21.80
C PHE A 121 -4.45 3.64 -23.20
N PRO A 122 -5.22 4.06 -24.21
CA PRO A 122 -4.93 3.72 -25.59
C PRO A 122 -3.61 4.40 -26.01
N ASP A 123 -2.77 3.66 -26.73
CA ASP A 123 -1.51 4.16 -27.32
C ASP A 123 -0.50 4.79 -26.33
N ASP A 124 -0.66 4.53 -25.02
CA ASP A 124 0.25 5.03 -23.99
C ASP A 124 0.52 3.95 -22.93
N ASP A 125 1.75 3.90 -22.43
CA ASP A 125 2.12 3.01 -21.33
C ASP A 125 1.76 3.65 -19.97
N ALA A 126 0.47 3.75 -19.73
CA ALA A 126 -0.09 4.28 -18.50
C ALA A 126 -1.37 3.55 -18.10
N PHE A 127 -1.66 3.58 -16.81
CA PHE A 127 -2.87 3.06 -16.20
C PHE A 127 -3.80 4.19 -15.79
N LEU A 128 -5.07 3.99 -16.04
CA LEU A 128 -6.17 4.79 -15.52
C LEU A 128 -6.80 4.06 -14.34
N PHE A 129 -6.89 4.71 -13.19
CA PHE A 129 -7.68 4.26 -12.06
C PHE A 129 -8.95 5.09 -11.96
N ILE A 130 -10.09 4.42 -11.82
CA ILE A 130 -11.40 5.07 -11.72
C ILE A 130 -11.97 4.78 -10.34
N ALA A 131 -12.20 5.83 -9.55
CA ALA A 131 -12.79 5.71 -8.22
C ALA A 131 -14.27 5.32 -8.31
N LYS A 132 -14.72 4.48 -7.38
CA LYS A 132 -16.12 4.09 -7.25
C LYS A 132 -16.99 5.24 -6.74
N SER A 133 -16.42 6.08 -5.90
CA SER A 133 -17.11 7.22 -5.28
C SER A 133 -16.11 8.32 -4.90
N GLU A 134 -16.63 9.52 -4.71
CA GLU A 134 -15.88 10.66 -4.19
C GLU A 134 -15.27 10.37 -2.80
N ALA A 135 -16.03 9.72 -1.91
CA ALA A 135 -15.56 9.34 -0.59
C ALA A 135 -14.39 8.36 -0.65
N ASP A 136 -14.42 7.37 -1.56
CA ASP A 136 -13.31 6.44 -1.76
C ASP A 136 -12.09 7.17 -2.32
N TYR A 137 -12.29 8.07 -3.26
CA TYR A 137 -11.21 8.88 -3.82
C TYR A 137 -10.54 9.74 -2.75
N LYS A 138 -11.28 10.57 -2.03
CA LYS A 138 -10.78 11.41 -0.94
C LYS A 138 -10.01 10.59 0.11
N LYS A 139 -10.57 9.45 0.50
CA LYS A 139 -9.94 8.55 1.45
C LYS A 139 -8.61 7.99 0.96
N GLN A 140 -8.48 7.68 -0.32
CA GLN A 140 -7.28 7.04 -0.88
C GLN A 140 -6.22 8.04 -1.36
N THR A 141 -6.64 9.20 -1.83
CA THR A 141 -5.74 10.22 -2.39
C THR A 141 -5.41 11.34 -1.40
N GLY A 142 -6.28 11.56 -0.41
CA GLY A 142 -6.21 12.74 0.47
C GLY A 142 -6.65 14.03 -0.19
N ASP A 143 -7.19 13.99 -1.42
CA ASP A 143 -7.68 15.17 -2.13
C ASP A 143 -9.11 15.49 -1.72
N GLU A 144 -9.28 16.57 -0.93
CA GLU A 144 -10.57 17.06 -0.46
C GLU A 144 -11.31 17.93 -1.49
N SER A 145 -10.62 18.36 -2.56
CA SER A 145 -11.17 19.29 -3.55
C SER A 145 -11.98 18.62 -4.66
N ALA A 146 -12.07 17.30 -4.66
CA ALA A 146 -12.77 16.56 -5.69
C ALA A 146 -14.30 16.77 -5.59
N GLU A 147 -14.86 17.50 -6.53
CA GLU A 147 -16.29 17.85 -6.55
C GLU A 147 -17.09 17.08 -7.62
N ASP A 148 -16.53 16.15 -8.41
CA ASP A 148 -17.27 15.57 -9.53
C ASP A 148 -17.23 14.07 -9.72
N ALA A 149 -18.27 13.58 -10.39
CA ALA A 149 -18.77 12.22 -10.39
C ALA A 149 -17.84 11.11 -10.93
N MET A 150 -16.72 11.42 -11.55
CA MET A 150 -15.73 10.42 -11.97
C MET A 150 -14.32 10.90 -11.63
N LEU A 151 -13.80 10.40 -10.53
CA LEU A 151 -12.47 10.72 -10.05
C LEU A 151 -11.49 9.72 -10.60
N ILE A 152 -10.42 10.23 -11.18
CA ILE A 152 -9.40 9.41 -11.82
C ILE A 152 -8.02 9.69 -11.26
N ALA A 153 -7.20 8.64 -11.21
CA ALA A 153 -5.77 8.76 -11.03
C ALA A 153 -5.06 8.12 -12.22
N VAL A 154 -3.91 8.69 -12.59
CA VAL A 154 -3.07 8.20 -13.67
C VAL A 154 -1.78 7.65 -13.07
N LEU A 155 -1.33 6.50 -13.54
CA LEU A 155 -0.07 5.87 -13.14
C LEU A 155 0.71 5.46 -14.38
N ASP A 156 1.97 5.86 -14.45
CA ASP A 156 2.87 5.40 -15.51
C ASP A 156 3.11 3.89 -15.41
N GLY A 157 3.11 3.19 -16.55
CA GLY A 157 3.22 1.74 -16.63
C GLY A 157 4.40 1.16 -15.86
N PRO A 158 5.63 1.70 -15.98
CA PRO A 158 6.81 1.19 -15.28
C PRO A 158 6.75 1.29 -13.75
N ILE A 159 5.85 2.10 -13.18
CA ILE A 159 5.73 2.25 -11.73
C ILE A 159 5.20 0.96 -11.08
N LEU A 160 4.25 0.29 -11.71
CA LEU A 160 3.61 -0.90 -11.13
C LEU A 160 4.60 -2.05 -10.88
N PRO A 161 5.44 -2.49 -11.85
CA PRO A 161 6.49 -3.47 -11.56
C PRO A 161 7.52 -2.97 -10.54
N GLY A 162 7.87 -1.68 -10.55
CA GLY A 162 8.77 -1.08 -9.56
C GLY A 162 8.23 -1.20 -8.13
N VAL A 163 6.94 -0.95 -7.94
CA VAL A 163 6.27 -1.12 -6.63
C VAL A 163 6.29 -2.58 -6.18
N VAL A 164 6.10 -3.53 -7.08
CA VAL A 164 6.17 -4.97 -6.74
C VAL A 164 7.55 -5.32 -6.19
N VAL A 165 8.62 -4.93 -6.89
CA VAL A 165 10.01 -5.19 -6.45
C VAL A 165 10.29 -4.54 -5.10
N GLU A 166 9.84 -3.31 -4.90
CA GLU A 166 10.00 -2.61 -3.63
C GLU A 166 9.27 -3.32 -2.48
N LEU A 167 8.02 -3.72 -2.71
CA LEU A 167 7.22 -4.45 -1.71
C LEU A 167 7.84 -5.80 -1.34
N GLU A 168 8.41 -6.53 -2.30
CA GLU A 168 9.12 -7.79 -2.05
C GLU A 168 10.33 -7.55 -1.14
N GLY A 169 11.13 -6.53 -1.41
CA GLY A 169 12.26 -6.15 -0.56
C GLY A 169 11.83 -5.79 0.87
N LEU A 170 10.77 -5.00 1.01
CA LEU A 170 10.21 -4.61 2.31
C LEU A 170 9.64 -5.81 3.07
N LEU A 171 8.94 -6.73 2.40
CA LEU A 171 8.43 -7.96 3.01
C LEU A 171 9.56 -8.84 3.54
N MET A 172 10.61 -9.07 2.74
CA MET A 172 11.78 -9.87 3.14
C MET A 172 12.48 -9.26 4.35
N TRP A 173 12.68 -7.94 4.34
CA TRP A 173 13.24 -7.23 5.49
C TRP A 173 12.38 -7.39 6.73
N LEU A 174 11.07 -7.14 6.63
CA LEU A 174 10.14 -7.22 7.78
C LEU A 174 10.06 -8.64 8.34
N ALA A 175 10.00 -9.66 7.48
CA ALA A 175 9.97 -11.06 7.89
C ALA A 175 11.25 -11.43 8.66
N THR A 176 12.41 -10.98 8.18
CA THR A 176 13.71 -11.21 8.85
C THR A 176 13.75 -10.54 10.22
N VAL A 177 13.39 -9.27 10.31
CA VAL A 177 13.37 -8.52 11.58
C VAL A 177 12.38 -9.14 12.57
N THR A 178 11.18 -9.49 12.12
CA THR A 178 10.17 -10.13 12.96
C THR A 178 10.67 -11.48 13.50
N ALA A 179 11.29 -12.30 12.67
CA ALA A 179 11.84 -13.59 13.08
C ALA A 179 12.96 -13.43 14.12
N GLN A 180 13.85 -12.46 13.93
CA GLN A 180 14.94 -12.17 14.89
C GLN A 180 14.39 -11.75 16.26
N ILE A 181 13.40 -10.87 16.30
CA ILE A 181 12.76 -10.40 17.54
C ILE A 181 12.07 -11.56 18.25
N LEU A 182 11.30 -12.37 17.53
CA LEU A 182 10.62 -13.52 18.11
C LEU A 182 11.61 -14.55 18.68
N LYS A 183 12.73 -14.79 17.97
CA LYS A 183 13.80 -15.68 18.48
C LYS A 183 14.43 -15.14 19.75
N GLN A 184 14.83 -13.87 19.78
CA GLN A 184 15.41 -13.25 20.97
C GLN A 184 14.50 -13.37 22.19
N LYS A 185 13.19 -13.22 22.01
CA LYS A 185 12.20 -13.39 23.09
C LYS A 185 12.06 -14.84 23.54
N ALA A 186 12.09 -15.79 22.63
CA ALA A 186 12.08 -17.21 22.97
C ALA A 186 13.31 -17.58 23.80
N ASP A 187 14.50 -17.14 23.36
CA ASP A 187 15.75 -17.39 24.06
C ASP A 187 15.76 -16.76 25.46
N ALA A 188 15.24 -15.53 25.61
CA ALA A 188 15.14 -14.85 26.89
C ALA A 188 14.17 -15.56 27.88
N LYS A 189 13.11 -16.18 27.39
CA LYS A 189 12.18 -16.98 28.22
C LYS A 189 12.76 -18.34 28.62
N ALA A 190 13.72 -18.85 27.88
CA ALA A 190 14.35 -20.14 28.15
C ALA A 190 15.45 -20.07 29.25
N VAL A 191 15.93 -18.88 29.63
CA VAL A 191 16.90 -18.70 30.71
C VAL A 191 16.21 -18.95 32.06
N PRO A 192 16.66 -19.94 32.88
CA PRO A 192 16.08 -20.18 34.20
C PRO A 192 16.20 -18.92 35.08
N LYS A 193 15.10 -18.55 35.76
CA LYS A 193 15.18 -17.47 36.74
C LYS A 193 16.16 -17.93 37.84
N PRO A 194 17.14 -17.11 38.21
CA PRO A 194 17.97 -17.41 39.39
C PRO A 194 17.08 -17.55 40.61
N ASN A 195 17.29 -18.66 41.36
CA ASN A 195 16.62 -18.94 42.64
C ASN A 195 16.94 -17.87 43.67
#